data_f9e98ddac2cc712ba74d489fd006927f
#
_entry.id   f9e98ddac2cc712ba74d489fd006927f
#
_cell.length_a   1.000
_cell.length_b   1.000
_cell.length_c   1.000
_cell.angle_alpha   90.00
_cell.angle_beta   90.00
_cell.angle_gamma   90.00
#
_symmetry.space_group_name_H-M   'P 1'
#
loop_
_entity.id
_entity.type
_entity.pdbx_description
1 polymer ?
#
loop_
_entity_poly.entity_id
_entity_poly.type
_entity_poly.pdbx_seq_one_letter_code
_entity_poly.pdbx_strand_id
1 'polypeptide(L)' 'SAVETGLDFSNATQQQLEAIPGIGRKAAWRIVSHRAKMSRKGTPPDSLESLFDGAGIQIPGHAKEVFTSDA' A
#
# COMPACT_ATOMS: atom_id res chain seq x y z
N SER A 1 -10.36 -3.55 -15.73
CA SER A 1 -10.29 -4.85 -15.12
C SER A 1 -10.53 -4.77 -13.63
N ALA A 2 -10.83 -5.88 -13.05
CA ALA A 2 -11.16 -5.93 -11.64
C ALA A 2 -9.95 -5.63 -10.78
N VAL A 3 -10.22 -5.08 -9.60
CA VAL A 3 -9.17 -4.86 -8.61
C VAL A 3 -8.70 -6.22 -8.11
N GLU A 4 -7.39 -6.41 -8.06
CA GLU A 4 -6.84 -7.64 -7.53
C GLU A 4 -7.08 -7.73 -6.03
N THR A 5 -7.27 -8.93 -5.54
CA THR A 5 -7.37 -9.17 -4.10
C THR A 5 -6.16 -9.99 -3.66
N GLY A 6 -5.91 -10.01 -2.37
CA GLY A 6 -4.78 -10.75 -1.84
C GLY A 6 -3.45 -10.06 -2.08
N LEU A 7 -3.45 -8.74 -2.28
CA LEU A 7 -2.21 -8.01 -2.45
C LEU A 7 -1.42 -7.97 -1.15
N ASP A 8 -0.11 -8.11 -1.30
CA ASP A 8 0.80 -7.99 -0.16
C ASP A 8 1.30 -6.55 -0.11
N PHE A 9 1.00 -5.82 0.96
CA PHE A 9 1.39 -4.41 1.04
C PHE A 9 2.90 -4.23 0.96
N SER A 10 3.67 -5.26 1.30
CA SER A 10 5.13 -5.17 1.22
C SER A 10 5.65 -5.26 -0.21
N ASN A 11 4.86 -5.84 -1.11
CA ASN A 11 5.32 -6.10 -2.48
C ASN A 11 4.42 -5.53 -3.56
N ALA A 12 3.30 -4.94 -3.21
CA ALA A 12 2.38 -4.41 -4.21
C ALA A 12 3.08 -3.35 -5.07
N THR A 13 2.89 -3.45 -6.38
CA THR A 13 3.48 -2.47 -7.30
C THR A 13 2.65 -1.21 -7.32
N GLN A 14 3.23 -0.14 -7.87
CA GLN A 14 2.50 1.11 -8.01
C GLN A 14 1.23 0.90 -8.82
N GLN A 15 1.30 0.11 -9.90
CA GLN A 15 0.12 -0.15 -10.73
C GLN A 15 -0.96 -0.88 -9.95
N GLN A 16 -0.56 -1.85 -9.15
CA GLN A 16 -1.53 -2.58 -8.33
C GLN A 16 -2.21 -1.67 -7.33
N LEU A 17 -1.45 -0.76 -6.73
CA LEU A 17 -2.02 0.19 -5.79
C LEU A 17 -2.95 1.17 -6.47
N GLU A 18 -2.60 1.62 -7.68
CA GLU A 18 -3.45 2.55 -8.42
C GLU A 18 -4.79 1.93 -8.82
N ALA A 19 -4.85 0.61 -8.91
CA ALA A 19 -6.08 -0.07 -9.25
C ALA A 19 -7.09 -0.06 -8.10
N ILE A 20 -6.66 0.27 -6.90
CA ILE A 20 -7.54 0.32 -5.75
C ILE A 20 -8.34 1.63 -5.79
N PRO A 21 -9.68 1.56 -5.74
CA PRO A 21 -10.47 2.78 -5.72
C PRO A 21 -10.08 3.67 -4.54
N GLY A 22 -9.83 4.93 -4.82
CA GLY A 22 -9.40 5.87 -3.81
C GLY A 22 -7.91 6.09 -3.75
N ILE A 23 -7.12 5.28 -4.45
CA ILE A 23 -5.68 5.46 -4.53
C ILE A 23 -5.31 5.87 -5.95
N GLY A 24 -4.92 7.13 -6.10
CA GLY A 24 -4.49 7.63 -7.39
C GLY A 24 -2.99 7.44 -7.59
N ARG A 25 -2.51 7.94 -8.73
CA ARG A 25 -1.09 7.78 -9.07
C ARG A 25 -0.17 8.40 -8.03
N LYS A 26 -0.48 9.60 -7.56
CA LYS A 26 0.37 10.26 -6.56
C LYS A 26 0.39 9.52 -5.25
N ALA A 27 -0.76 9.06 -4.80
CA ALA A 27 -0.85 8.32 -3.56
C ALA A 27 -0.08 7.01 -3.67
N ALA A 28 -0.24 6.30 -4.78
CA ALA A 28 0.48 5.05 -5.00
C ALA A 28 1.99 5.27 -5.00
N TRP A 29 2.43 6.34 -5.67
CA TRP A 29 3.86 6.66 -5.71
C TRP A 29 4.39 6.96 -4.31
N ARG A 30 3.64 7.71 -3.51
CA ARG A 30 4.05 8.02 -2.14
C ARG A 30 4.19 6.77 -1.30
N ILE A 31 3.26 5.84 -1.46
CA ILE A 31 3.30 4.59 -0.70
C ILE A 31 4.54 3.78 -1.07
N VAL A 32 4.77 3.62 -2.38
CA VAL A 32 5.91 2.84 -2.85
C VAL A 32 7.23 3.50 -2.45
N SER A 33 7.31 4.83 -2.57
CA SER A 33 8.52 5.55 -2.20
C SER A 33 8.80 5.47 -0.71
N HIS A 34 7.77 5.61 0.11
CA HIS A 34 7.95 5.53 1.55
C HIS A 34 8.37 4.12 1.97
N ARG A 35 7.75 3.11 1.35
CA ARG A 35 8.10 1.71 1.63
C ARG A 35 9.56 1.44 1.30
N ALA A 36 10.03 1.93 0.17
CA ALA A 36 11.41 1.75 -0.23
C ALA A 36 12.36 2.43 0.76
N LYS A 37 11.98 3.62 1.21
CA LYS A 37 12.80 4.36 2.17
C LYS A 37 12.89 3.61 3.50
N MET A 38 11.76 3.06 3.98
CA MET A 38 11.77 2.29 5.20
C MET A 38 12.64 1.04 5.08
N SER A 39 12.56 0.37 3.94
CA SER A 39 13.37 -0.82 3.71
C SER A 39 14.85 -0.50 3.73
N ARG A 40 15.25 0.62 3.11
CA ARG A 40 16.65 1.03 3.10
C ARG A 40 17.17 1.34 4.50
N LYS A 41 16.28 1.80 5.38
CA LYS A 41 16.66 2.09 6.76
C LYS A 41 16.64 0.85 7.66
N GLY A 42 16.22 -0.28 7.13
CA GLY A 42 16.13 -1.50 7.90
C GLY A 42 14.89 -1.58 8.77
N THR A 43 13.88 -0.74 8.49
CA THR A 43 12.64 -0.74 9.25
C THR A 43 11.45 -0.86 8.29
N PRO A 44 11.33 -2.01 7.59
CA PRO A 44 10.22 -2.15 6.65
C PRO A 44 8.87 -2.05 7.38
N PRO A 45 7.82 -1.62 6.69
CA PRO A 45 6.53 -1.48 7.36
C PRO A 45 6.03 -2.82 7.84
N ASP A 46 5.51 -2.86 9.07
CA ASP A 46 5.03 -4.09 9.67
C ASP A 46 3.52 -4.24 9.58
N SER A 47 2.84 -3.23 9.06
CA SER A 47 1.40 -3.29 8.88
C SER A 47 0.97 -2.34 7.79
N LEU A 48 -0.23 -2.57 7.26
CA LEU A 48 -0.81 -1.70 6.25
C LEU A 48 -1.00 -0.29 6.80
N GLU A 49 -1.47 -0.19 8.02
CA GLU A 49 -1.70 1.09 8.67
C GLU A 49 -0.39 1.86 8.82
N SER A 50 0.65 1.18 9.23
CA SER A 50 1.95 1.82 9.40
C SER A 50 2.46 2.38 8.09
N LEU A 51 2.32 1.63 7.01
CA LEU A 51 2.77 2.05 5.69
C LEU A 51 2.00 3.28 5.20
N PHE A 52 0.68 3.22 5.27
CA PHE A 52 -0.15 4.32 4.77
C PHE A 52 0.00 5.57 5.63
N ASP A 53 0.05 5.39 6.95
CA ASP A 53 0.21 6.52 7.85
C ASP A 53 1.55 7.22 7.61
N GLY A 54 2.61 6.45 7.47
CA GLY A 54 3.93 7.03 7.21
C GLY A 54 4.00 7.73 5.87
N ALA A 55 3.25 7.26 4.89
CA ALA A 55 3.21 7.90 3.57
C ALA A 55 2.28 9.12 3.55
N GLY A 56 1.52 9.34 4.61
CA GLY A 56 0.58 10.44 4.67
C GLY A 56 -0.68 10.20 3.84
N ILE A 57 -1.04 8.94 3.67
CA ILE A 57 -2.19 8.55 2.85
C ILE A 57 -3.23 7.89 3.72
N GLN A 58 -4.47 8.35 3.60
CA GLN A 58 -5.57 7.73 4.32
C GLN A 58 -5.96 6.44 3.62
N ILE A 59 -6.18 5.38 4.39
CA ILE A 59 -6.57 4.10 3.82
C ILE A 59 -8.01 4.18 3.33
N PRO A 60 -8.27 3.95 2.02
CA PRO A 60 -9.66 3.95 1.53
C PRO A 60 -10.47 2.85 2.20
N GLY A 61 -11.77 3.06 2.30
CA GLY A 61 -12.64 2.16 3.03
C GLY A 61 -12.58 0.70 2.59
N HIS A 62 -12.38 0.47 1.30
CA HIS A 62 -12.35 -0.89 0.77
C HIS A 62 -10.95 -1.46 0.63
N ALA A 63 -9.92 -0.65 0.91
CA ALA A 63 -8.56 -1.09 0.64
C ALA A 63 -8.14 -2.28 1.49
N LYS A 64 -8.64 -2.34 2.72
CA LYS A 64 -8.27 -3.44 3.60
C LYS A 64 -8.71 -4.80 3.07
N GLU A 65 -9.77 -4.81 2.28
CA GLU A 65 -10.27 -6.06 1.70
C GLU A 65 -9.42 -6.53 0.54
N VAL A 66 -8.69 -5.62 -0.09
CA VAL A 66 -7.84 -5.94 -1.23
C VAL A 66 -6.53 -6.57 -0.78
N PHE A 67 -6.01 -6.12 0.36
CA PHE A 67 -4.73 -6.61 0.85
C PHE A 67 -4.90 -7.93 1.60
N THR A 68 -3.88 -8.77 1.50
CA THR A 68 -3.89 -10.03 2.20
C THR A 68 -3.93 -9.79 3.69
N SER A 69 -4.90 -10.40 4.33
CA SER A 69 -4.98 -10.36 5.76
C SER A 69 -4.26 -11.58 6.25
N ASP A 70 -3.06 -11.44 6.68
CA ASP A 70 -2.33 -12.53 7.16
C ASP A 70 -2.74 -12.83 8.54
N ALA A 71 -3.55 -13.73 8.66
CA ALA A 71 -4.01 -14.08 9.98
C ALA A 71 -2.95 -14.88 10.73
#